data_909c9f42fb8eefed4ca71ef6c074cf2d
#
_entry.id   909c9f42fb8eefed4ca71ef6c074cf2d
#
_cell.length_a   1.000
_cell.length_b   1.000
_cell.length_c   1.000
_cell.angle_alpha   90.00
_cell.angle_beta   90.00
_cell.angle_gamma   90.00
#
_symmetry.space_group_name_H-M   'P 1'
#
loop_
_entity.id
_entity.type
_entity.pdbx_description
1 polymer ?
#
loop_
_entity_poly.entity_id
_entity_poly.type
_entity_poly.pdbx_seq_one_letter_code
_entity_poly.pdbx_strand_id
1 'polypeptide(L)'
;MALNSSAYVAEIFRAGILAVDSGQMEAARSLGLSQFQSMRLVILPQAVKNVLPALANEVITMVKESSVCMVLGMAEIMFTAQTIGGSTMISIGPYMLAAFIYFVITYPTSKVIERIERRMRRGDKH
;
A
#
# COMPACT_ATOMS: atom_id res chain seq x y z
N MET A 1 2.54 -15.42 -3.19
CA MET A 1 2.05 -14.11 -2.69
C MET A 1 2.88 -13.62 -1.51
N ALA A 2 2.87 -14.22 -0.32
CA ALA A 2 3.53 -13.67 0.87
C ALA A 2 5.03 -13.34 0.71
N LEU A 3 5.82 -14.20 0.09
CA LEU A 3 7.25 -13.95 -0.16
C LEU A 3 7.47 -12.76 -1.13
N ASN A 4 6.64 -12.65 -2.15
CA ASN A 4 6.74 -11.55 -3.12
C ASN A 4 6.37 -10.22 -2.45
N SER A 5 5.26 -10.18 -1.72
CA SER A 5 4.85 -8.98 -0.98
C SER A 5 5.84 -8.56 0.10
N SER A 6 6.50 -9.50 0.77
CA SER A 6 7.54 -9.15 1.75
C SER A 6 8.75 -8.48 1.10
N ALA A 7 9.15 -8.90 -0.10
CA ALA A 7 10.22 -8.26 -0.85
C ALA A 7 9.83 -6.83 -1.28
N TYR A 8 8.59 -6.64 -1.76
CA TYR A 8 8.08 -5.31 -2.11
C TYR A 8 8.00 -4.38 -0.90
N VAL A 9 7.51 -4.86 0.23
CA VAL A 9 7.44 -4.08 1.47
C VAL A 9 8.84 -3.66 1.92
N ALA A 10 9.82 -4.56 1.89
CA ALA A 10 11.21 -4.23 2.21
C ALA A 10 11.78 -3.15 1.28
N GLU A 11 11.49 -3.24 -0.02
CA GLU A 11 11.93 -2.25 -1.00
C GLU A 11 11.24 -0.89 -0.81
N ILE A 12 9.96 -0.87 -0.43
CA ILE A 12 9.25 0.36 -0.08
C ILE A 12 9.93 1.07 1.10
N PHE A 13 10.30 0.33 2.15
CA PHE A 13 11.04 0.91 3.28
C PHE A 13 12.41 1.44 2.86
N ARG A 14 13.15 0.66 2.09
CA ARG A 14 14.45 1.07 1.58
C ARG A 14 14.35 2.34 0.73
N ALA A 15 13.44 2.36 -0.22
CA ALA A 15 13.21 3.50 -1.10
C ALA A 15 12.74 4.74 -0.32
N GLY A 16 11.88 4.57 0.68
CA GLY A 16 11.39 5.67 1.53
C GLY A 16 12.49 6.33 2.35
N ILE A 17 13.47 5.56 2.82
CA ILE A 17 14.63 6.09 3.53
C ILE A 17 15.58 6.82 2.55
N LEU A 18 15.85 6.20 1.39
CA LEU A 18 16.72 6.77 0.36
C LEU A 18 16.14 8.02 -0.31
N ALA A 19 14.82 8.19 -0.28
CA ALA A 19 14.15 9.39 -0.80
C ALA A 19 14.31 10.63 0.09
N VAL A 20 14.81 10.47 1.32
CA VAL A 20 15.16 11.62 2.17
C VAL A 20 16.48 12.20 1.68
N ASP A 21 16.51 13.52 1.49
CA ASP A 21 17.70 14.24 1.02
C ASP A 21 18.90 13.97 1.94
N SER A 22 20.05 13.58 1.35
CA SER A 22 21.30 13.31 2.06
C SER A 22 21.81 14.52 2.86
N GLY A 23 21.50 15.72 2.38
CA GLY A 23 21.83 16.97 3.07
C GLY A 23 21.16 17.09 4.45
N GLN A 24 20.01 16.42 4.67
CA GLN A 24 19.38 16.39 5.99
C GLN A 24 20.23 15.62 7.01
N MET A 25 20.88 14.56 6.62
CA MET A 25 21.81 13.82 7.46
C MET A 25 23.06 14.65 7.77
N GLU A 26 23.62 15.32 6.76
CA GLU A 26 24.80 16.18 6.91
C GLU A 26 24.52 17.38 7.79
N ALA A 27 23.39 18.05 7.58
CA ALA A 27 22.96 19.17 8.41
C ALA A 27 22.75 18.77 9.88
N ALA A 28 22.07 17.64 10.12
CA ALA A 28 21.86 17.12 11.47
C ALA A 28 23.20 16.81 12.19
N ARG A 29 24.16 16.22 11.47
CA ARG A 29 25.49 15.94 12.01
C ARG A 29 26.31 17.19 12.24
N SER A 30 26.17 18.21 11.42
CA SER A 30 26.83 19.52 11.60
C SER A 30 26.31 20.25 12.86
N LEU A 31 25.07 19.96 13.27
CA LEU A 31 24.51 20.45 14.54
C LEU A 31 24.92 19.60 15.76
N GLY A 32 25.85 18.66 15.60
CA GLY A 32 26.41 17.86 16.69
C GLY A 32 25.61 16.58 17.01
N LEU A 33 24.58 16.21 16.23
CA LEU A 33 23.87 14.97 16.43
C LEU A 33 24.73 13.78 16.01
N SER A 34 24.68 12.70 16.79
CA SER A 34 25.28 11.42 16.36
C SER A 34 24.52 10.84 15.16
N GLN A 35 25.13 9.92 14.44
CA GLN A 35 24.47 9.25 13.30
C GLN A 35 23.15 8.59 13.68
N PHE A 36 23.11 7.95 14.85
CA PHE A 36 21.89 7.32 15.37
C PHE A 36 20.80 8.35 15.70
N GLN A 37 21.18 9.47 16.33
CA GLN A 37 20.25 10.56 16.65
C GLN A 37 19.72 11.23 15.39
N SER A 38 20.59 11.50 14.39
CA SER A 38 20.19 12.05 13.10
C SER A 38 19.21 11.12 12.37
N MET A 39 19.48 9.82 12.36
CA MET A 39 18.59 8.84 11.76
C MET A 39 17.24 8.85 12.47
N ARG A 40 17.20 8.79 13.80
CA ARG A 40 15.95 8.65 14.56
C ARG A 40 15.11 9.93 14.59
N LEU A 41 15.76 11.09 14.70
CA LEU A 41 15.06 12.37 14.94
C LEU A 41 14.77 13.14 13.65
N VAL A 42 15.56 12.93 12.59
CA VAL A 42 15.46 13.71 11.35
C VAL A 42 15.04 12.83 10.16
N ILE A 43 15.77 11.75 9.91
CA ILE A 43 15.55 10.94 8.70
C ILE A 43 14.32 10.05 8.82
N LEU A 44 14.18 9.31 9.91
CA LEU A 44 13.10 8.34 10.08
C LEU A 44 11.70 8.98 10.03
N PRO A 45 11.42 10.14 10.67
CA PRO A 45 10.12 10.79 10.56
C PRO A 45 9.77 11.21 9.12
N GLN A 46 10.77 11.65 8.34
CA GLN A 46 10.58 11.99 6.93
C GLN A 46 10.40 10.75 6.07
N ALA A 47 11.21 9.71 6.28
CA ALA A 47 11.08 8.43 5.58
C ALA A 47 9.70 7.79 5.77
N VAL A 48 9.14 7.83 6.98
CA VAL A 48 7.79 7.30 7.27
C VAL A 48 6.72 7.99 6.42
N LYS A 49 6.83 9.30 6.19
CA LYS A 49 5.90 10.03 5.33
C LYS A 49 5.95 9.55 3.87
N ASN A 50 7.12 9.14 3.39
CA ASN A 50 7.30 8.59 2.04
C ASN A 50 6.81 7.14 1.95
N VAL A 51 7.03 6.35 3.01
CA VAL A 51 6.69 4.92 3.06
C VAL A 51 5.19 4.69 3.18
N LEU A 52 4.48 5.47 4.02
CA LEU A 52 3.06 5.23 4.31
C LEU A 52 2.15 5.18 3.07
N PRO A 53 2.22 6.12 2.11
CA PRO A 53 1.39 6.05 0.90
C PRO A 53 1.69 4.81 0.05
N ALA A 54 2.98 4.45 -0.06
CA ALA A 54 3.40 3.29 -0.83
C ALA A 54 2.92 1.97 -0.20
N LEU A 55 3.03 1.81 1.12
CA LEU A 55 2.48 0.66 1.85
C LEU A 55 0.96 0.56 1.69
N ALA A 56 0.27 1.68 1.78
CA ALA A 56 -1.17 1.70 1.63
C ALA A 56 -1.62 1.29 0.22
N ASN A 57 -0.89 1.70 -0.82
CA ASN A 57 -1.12 1.23 -2.19
C ASN A 57 -0.83 -0.26 -2.34
N GLU A 58 0.22 -0.78 -1.68
CA GLU A 58 0.52 -2.22 -1.67
C GLU A 58 -0.63 -3.04 -1.06
N VAL A 59 -1.23 -2.57 0.04
CA VAL A 59 -2.42 -3.22 0.63
C VAL A 59 -3.58 -3.29 -0.37
N ILE A 60 -3.84 -2.21 -1.12
CA ILE A 60 -4.88 -2.21 -2.16
C ILE A 60 -4.56 -3.22 -3.26
N THR A 61 -3.31 -3.29 -3.68
CA THR A 61 -2.85 -4.25 -4.70
C THR A 61 -3.04 -5.67 -4.20
N MET A 62 -2.67 -5.98 -2.96
CA MET A 62 -2.90 -7.30 -2.35
C MET A 62 -4.39 -7.69 -2.35
N VAL A 63 -5.29 -6.77 -2.03
CA VAL A 63 -6.75 -7.03 -2.07
C VAL A 63 -7.19 -7.39 -3.49
N LYS A 64 -6.70 -6.70 -4.51
CA LYS A 64 -7.02 -7.00 -5.92
C LYS A 64 -6.41 -8.33 -6.37
N GLU A 65 -5.17 -8.59 -5.99
CA GLU A 65 -4.45 -9.82 -6.34
C GLU A 65 -4.99 -11.06 -5.61
N SER A 66 -5.74 -10.90 -4.52
CA SER A 66 -6.39 -12.01 -3.82
C SER A 66 -7.33 -12.80 -4.73
N SER A 67 -7.91 -12.16 -5.76
CA SER A 67 -8.75 -12.84 -6.77
C SER A 67 -8.01 -13.94 -7.54
N VAL A 68 -6.68 -13.89 -7.64
CA VAL A 68 -5.87 -14.97 -8.25
C VAL A 68 -5.96 -16.27 -7.43
N CYS A 69 -6.25 -16.18 -6.14
CA CYS A 69 -6.46 -17.34 -5.27
C CYS A 69 -7.66 -18.20 -5.69
N MET A 70 -8.59 -17.66 -6.51
CA MET A 70 -9.67 -18.40 -7.14
C MET A 70 -9.15 -19.61 -7.95
N VAL A 71 -8.04 -19.43 -8.67
CA VAL A 71 -7.42 -20.50 -9.48
C VAL A 71 -6.96 -21.67 -8.62
N LEU A 72 -6.66 -21.41 -7.35
CA LEU A 72 -6.25 -22.41 -6.36
C LEU A 72 -7.45 -23.01 -5.59
N GLY A 73 -8.70 -22.68 -5.98
CA GLY A 73 -9.91 -23.17 -5.33
C GLY A 73 -10.15 -22.58 -3.92
N MET A 74 -9.50 -21.49 -3.59
CA MET A 74 -9.71 -20.82 -2.30
C MET A 74 -11.02 -20.03 -2.34
N ALA A 75 -11.83 -20.18 -1.29
CA ALA A 75 -13.11 -19.46 -1.16
C ALA A 75 -12.87 -17.97 -0.95
N GLU A 76 -12.95 -17.20 -2.01
CA GLU A 76 -12.87 -15.73 -2.03
C GLU A 76 -14.04 -15.17 -2.88
N ILE A 77 -14.12 -13.84 -3.02
CA ILE A 77 -15.26 -13.18 -3.70
C ILE A 77 -15.45 -13.72 -5.13
N MET A 78 -14.37 -13.87 -5.89
CA MET A 78 -14.44 -14.30 -7.29
C MET A 78 -14.78 -15.80 -7.42
N PHE A 79 -14.23 -16.64 -6.52
CA PHE A 79 -14.58 -18.05 -6.43
C PHE A 79 -16.07 -18.25 -6.13
N THR A 80 -16.59 -17.46 -5.17
CA THR A 80 -18.02 -17.49 -4.82
C THR A 80 -18.89 -17.08 -6.01
N ALA A 81 -18.51 -16.00 -6.71
CA ALA A 81 -19.22 -15.56 -7.92
C ALA A 81 -19.25 -16.64 -9.01
N GLN A 82 -18.12 -17.32 -9.21
CA GLN A 82 -18.03 -18.44 -10.17
C GLN A 82 -18.93 -19.60 -9.77
N THR A 83 -18.93 -19.99 -8.50
CA THR A 83 -19.75 -21.09 -7.98
C THR A 83 -21.24 -20.79 -8.14
N ILE A 84 -21.68 -19.58 -7.81
CA ILE A 84 -23.07 -19.14 -8.00
C ILE A 84 -23.43 -19.11 -9.49
N GLY A 85 -22.55 -18.56 -10.33
CA GLY A 85 -22.76 -18.52 -11.78
C GLY A 85 -22.92 -19.90 -12.40
N GLY A 86 -22.10 -20.86 -11.94
CA GLY A 86 -22.19 -22.26 -12.41
C GLY A 86 -23.47 -22.97 -11.94
N SER A 87 -23.92 -22.74 -10.71
CA SER A 87 -25.12 -23.37 -10.15
C SER A 87 -26.43 -22.79 -10.70
N THR A 88 -26.44 -21.49 -11.03
CA THR A 88 -27.63 -20.78 -11.51
C THR A 88 -27.73 -20.66 -13.03
N MET A 89 -26.70 -21.08 -13.78
CA MET A 89 -26.53 -20.84 -15.21
C MET A 89 -26.57 -19.36 -15.61
N ILE A 90 -26.43 -18.44 -14.63
CA ILE A 90 -26.41 -16.99 -14.83
C ILE A 90 -24.98 -16.49 -14.53
N SER A 91 -24.15 -16.38 -15.57
CA SER A 91 -22.73 -16.03 -15.37
C SER A 91 -22.51 -14.53 -15.10
N ILE A 92 -23.23 -13.65 -15.79
CA ILE A 92 -22.94 -12.20 -15.77
C ILE A 92 -23.26 -11.57 -14.40
N GLY A 93 -24.42 -11.91 -13.79
CA GLY A 93 -24.88 -11.30 -12.53
C GLY A 93 -23.88 -11.42 -11.37
N PRO A 94 -23.45 -12.64 -11.01
CA PRO A 94 -22.49 -12.85 -9.92
C PRO A 94 -21.13 -12.16 -10.15
N TYR A 95 -20.63 -12.13 -11.39
CA TYR A 95 -19.37 -11.43 -11.70
C TYR A 95 -19.50 -9.92 -11.62
N MET A 96 -20.63 -9.36 -12.05
CA MET A 96 -20.90 -7.92 -11.88
C MET A 96 -21.01 -7.54 -10.40
N LEU A 97 -21.62 -8.39 -9.57
CA LEU A 97 -21.69 -8.19 -8.13
C LEU A 97 -20.29 -8.24 -7.49
N ALA A 98 -19.48 -9.22 -7.87
CA ALA A 98 -18.09 -9.31 -7.41
C ALA A 98 -17.28 -8.06 -7.79
N ALA A 99 -17.39 -7.60 -9.03
CA ALA A 99 -16.74 -6.37 -9.50
C ALA A 99 -17.21 -5.15 -8.71
N PHE A 100 -18.49 -5.06 -8.41
CA PHE A 100 -19.05 -3.97 -7.60
C PHE A 100 -18.51 -4.01 -6.16
N ILE A 101 -18.42 -5.18 -5.53
CA ILE A 101 -17.84 -5.33 -4.18
C ILE A 101 -16.37 -4.89 -4.17
N TYR A 102 -15.56 -5.33 -5.15
CA TYR A 102 -14.17 -4.87 -5.26
C TYR A 102 -14.08 -3.36 -5.45
N PHE A 103 -14.96 -2.78 -6.27
CA PHE A 103 -15.01 -1.33 -6.46
C PHE A 103 -15.35 -0.59 -5.17
N VAL A 104 -16.36 -1.06 -4.42
CA VAL A 104 -16.77 -0.46 -3.13
C VAL A 104 -15.66 -0.53 -2.09
N ILE A 105 -14.82 -1.55 -2.11
CA ILE A 105 -13.69 -1.68 -1.19
C ILE A 105 -12.51 -0.80 -1.65
N THR A 106 -12.13 -0.87 -2.92
CA THR A 106 -10.90 -0.25 -3.41
C THR A 106 -11.04 1.25 -3.63
N TYR A 107 -12.19 1.74 -4.10
CA TYR A 107 -12.37 3.16 -4.40
C TYR A 107 -12.34 4.05 -3.14
N PRO A 108 -13.09 3.78 -2.05
CA PRO A 108 -12.99 4.58 -0.85
C PRO A 108 -11.60 4.49 -0.21
N THR A 109 -11.00 3.30 -0.20
CA THR A 109 -9.67 3.08 0.36
C THR A 109 -8.63 3.93 -0.38
N SER A 110 -8.66 3.95 -1.72
CA SER A 110 -7.78 4.80 -2.54
C SER A 110 -7.98 6.29 -2.23
N LYS A 111 -9.23 6.74 -2.06
CA LYS A 111 -9.52 8.14 -1.72
C LYS A 111 -9.04 8.54 -0.33
N VAL A 112 -9.13 7.65 0.65
CA VAL A 112 -8.58 7.88 1.99
C VAL A 112 -7.07 8.02 1.93
N ILE A 113 -6.40 7.14 1.20
CA ILE A 113 -4.93 7.17 1.03
C ILE A 113 -4.49 8.46 0.35
N GLU A 114 -5.13 8.86 -0.76
CA GLU A 114 -4.83 10.13 -1.42
C GLU A 114 -4.97 11.34 -0.46
N ARG A 115 -5.98 11.33 0.41
CA ARG A 115 -6.16 12.41 1.40
C ARG A 115 -5.04 12.42 2.44
N ILE A 116 -4.64 11.26 2.94
CA ILE A 116 -3.53 11.12 3.90
C ILE A 116 -2.24 11.62 3.25
N GLU A 117 -1.93 11.19 2.04
CA GLU A 117 -0.76 11.62 1.29
C GLU A 117 -0.73 13.14 1.09
N ARG A 118 -1.84 13.72 0.62
CA ARG A 118 -1.95 15.17 0.45
C ARG A 118 -1.75 15.94 1.75
N ARG A 119 -2.24 15.40 2.87
CA ARG A 119 -2.08 16.02 4.20
C ARG A 119 -0.62 15.97 4.68
N MET A 120 0.07 14.86 4.45
CA MET A 120 1.48 14.70 4.81
C MET A 120 2.39 15.61 3.98
N ARG A 121 2.17 15.69 2.66
CA ARG A 121 2.94 16.58 1.76
C ARG A 121 2.75 18.07 2.05
N ARG A 122 1.61 18.48 2.60
CA ARG A 122 1.40 19.89 2.98
C ARG A 122 2.22 20.31 4.21
N GLY A 123 2.61 19.39 5.07
CA GLY A 123 3.46 19.67 6.23
C GLY A 123 4.92 19.94 5.90
N ASP A 124 5.38 19.67 4.67
CA ASP A 124 6.79 19.84 4.28
C ASP A 124 7.05 21.15 3.49
N LYS A 125 6.04 22.04 3.36
CA LYS A 125 6.17 23.33 2.64
C LYS A 125 6.39 24.54 3.56
N HIS A 126 7.02 24.33 4.70
CA HIS A 126 7.48 25.43 5.57
C HIS A 126 8.95 25.31 5.89
#